data_323030502cfa0522c1be6949e147de41
#
_entry.id   323030502cfa0522c1be6949e147de41
#
_cell.length_a   1.000
_cell.length_b   1.000
_cell.length_c   1.000
_cell.angle_alpha   90.00
_cell.angle_beta   90.00
_cell.angle_gamma   90.00
#
_symmetry.space_group_name_H-M   'P 1'
#
loop_
_entity.id
_entity.type
_entity.pdbx_description
1 polymer ?
#
loop_
_entity_poly.entity_id
_entity_poly.type
_entity_poly.pdbx_seq_one_letter_code
_entity_poly.pdbx_strand_id
1 'polypeptide(L)'
;ETVCGSEAQVLDVVAHEQPVTPSQIAALLGITKGAVSQTLAKLEKKALIVRSPSSDGNGMVTIRLSQAGEEILINYYAYRDCRLRKVIAAAQALPPESAAAVLQMLEAFEEALDQY
;
A
#
# COMPACT_ATOMS: atom_id res chain seq x y z
N GLU A 1 9.68 9.29 10.37
CA GLU A 1 9.33 7.89 10.57
C GLU A 1 9.16 7.18 9.23
N THR A 2 9.56 5.92 9.17
CA THR A 2 9.45 5.14 7.94
C THR A 2 8.46 3.99 8.13
N VAL A 3 7.83 3.58 7.03
CA VAL A 3 6.96 2.41 7.01
C VAL A 3 7.57 1.35 6.11
N CYS A 4 7.42 0.08 6.49
CA CYS A 4 7.84 -1.04 5.65
C CYS A 4 6.76 -1.36 4.61
N GLY A 5 7.07 -2.26 3.67
CA GLY A 5 6.16 -2.58 2.58
C GLY A 5 4.77 -3.05 3.01
N SER A 6 4.69 -3.91 4.03
CA SER A 6 3.40 -4.41 4.53
C SER A 6 2.58 -3.32 5.19
N GLU A 7 3.23 -2.42 5.93
CA GLU A 7 2.55 -1.28 6.53
C GLU A 7 2.05 -0.31 5.47
N ALA A 8 2.86 -0.05 4.44
CA ALA A 8 2.47 0.82 3.33
C ALA A 8 1.29 0.25 2.56
N GLN A 9 1.24 -1.06 2.34
CA GLN A 9 0.11 -1.72 1.68
C GLN A 9 -1.20 -1.53 2.47
N VAL A 10 -1.15 -1.68 3.78
CA VAL A 10 -2.33 -1.48 4.62
C VAL A 10 -2.74 -0.01 4.60
N LEU A 11 -1.80 0.92 4.72
CA LEU A 11 -2.10 2.35 4.64
C LEU A 11 -2.75 2.72 3.31
N ASP A 12 -2.26 2.14 2.22
CA ASP A 12 -2.80 2.36 0.88
C ASP A 12 -4.26 1.91 0.78
N VAL A 13 -4.58 0.71 1.27
CA VAL A 13 -5.95 0.21 1.29
C VAL A 13 -6.84 1.12 2.13
N VAL A 14 -6.38 1.51 3.31
CA VAL A 14 -7.14 2.41 4.19
C VAL A 14 -7.41 3.75 3.49
N ALA A 15 -6.41 4.30 2.81
CA ALA A 15 -6.56 5.57 2.10
C ALA A 15 -7.66 5.52 1.03
N HIS A 16 -7.75 4.40 0.31
CA HIS A 16 -8.72 4.25 -0.78
C HIS A 16 -10.12 3.84 -0.30
N GLU A 17 -10.20 3.11 0.81
CA GLU A 17 -11.44 2.48 1.25
C GLU A 17 -12.02 3.06 2.53
N GLN A 18 -11.37 4.03 3.16
CA GLN A 18 -11.80 4.51 4.47
C GLN A 18 -13.21 5.14 4.46
N PRO A 19 -14.04 4.87 5.45
CA PRO A 19 -13.76 4.00 6.61
C PRO A 19 -13.81 2.52 6.23
N VAL A 20 -12.89 1.73 6.75
CA VAL A 20 -12.72 0.33 6.37
C VAL A 20 -12.54 -0.53 7.62
N THR A 21 -13.08 -1.77 7.60
CA THR A 21 -12.92 -2.69 8.70
C THR A 21 -11.66 -3.54 8.51
N PRO A 22 -11.09 -4.09 9.61
CA PRO A 22 -9.96 -5.01 9.48
C PRO A 22 -10.25 -6.22 8.59
N SER A 23 -11.47 -6.74 8.63
CA SER A 23 -11.89 -7.87 7.78
C SER A 23 -11.87 -7.51 6.30
N GLN A 24 -12.31 -6.30 5.97
CA GLN A 24 -12.27 -5.79 4.59
C GLN A 24 -10.84 -5.64 4.10
N ILE A 25 -9.94 -5.13 4.96
CA ILE A 25 -8.51 -5.00 4.62
C ILE A 25 -7.93 -6.38 4.31
N ALA A 26 -8.20 -7.38 5.16
CA ALA A 26 -7.72 -8.73 4.98
C ALA A 26 -8.19 -9.31 3.63
N ALA A 27 -9.46 -9.13 3.31
CA ALA A 27 -10.03 -9.61 2.05
C ALA A 27 -9.39 -8.93 0.84
N LEU A 28 -9.22 -7.61 0.89
CA LEU A 28 -8.64 -6.85 -0.22
C LEU A 28 -7.18 -7.19 -0.47
N LEU A 29 -6.41 -7.45 0.59
CA LEU A 29 -4.99 -7.78 0.46
C LEU A 29 -4.74 -9.29 0.31
N GLY A 30 -5.76 -10.13 0.51
CA GLY A 30 -5.60 -11.57 0.44
C GLY A 30 -4.72 -12.14 1.53
N ILE A 31 -4.77 -11.57 2.73
CA ILE A 31 -3.98 -12.00 3.90
C ILE A 31 -4.90 -12.35 5.05
N THR A 32 -4.35 -12.94 6.11
CA THR A 32 -5.13 -13.34 7.27
C THR A 32 -5.53 -12.14 8.13
N LYS A 33 -6.61 -12.28 8.87
CA LYS A 33 -7.04 -11.26 9.85
C LYS A 33 -5.98 -11.03 10.92
N GLY A 34 -5.26 -12.10 11.32
CA GLY A 34 -4.17 -12.00 12.28
C GLY A 34 -3.03 -11.13 11.78
N ALA A 35 -2.66 -11.29 10.50
CA ALA A 35 -1.63 -10.47 9.89
C ALA A 35 -2.05 -9.00 9.83
N VAL A 36 -3.32 -8.72 9.47
CA VAL A 36 -3.86 -7.37 9.47
C VAL A 36 -3.82 -6.78 10.88
N SER A 37 -4.26 -7.54 11.88
CA SER A 37 -4.27 -7.08 13.28
C SER A 37 -2.88 -6.69 13.75
N GLN A 38 -1.86 -7.48 13.40
CA GLN A 38 -0.47 -7.18 13.76
C GLN A 38 0.00 -5.89 13.10
N THR A 39 -0.29 -5.72 11.82
CA THR A 39 0.10 -4.52 11.09
C THR A 39 -0.64 -3.29 11.62
N LEU A 40 -1.93 -3.41 11.87
CA LEU A 40 -2.73 -2.31 12.43
C LEU A 40 -2.22 -1.89 13.81
N ALA A 41 -1.80 -2.85 14.64
CA ALA A 41 -1.22 -2.53 15.95
C ALA A 41 0.05 -1.70 15.80
N LYS A 42 0.91 -2.03 14.85
CA LYS A 42 2.12 -1.26 14.57
C LYS A 42 1.79 0.15 14.09
N LEU A 43 0.82 0.28 13.18
CA LEU A 43 0.40 1.56 12.64
C LEU A 43 -0.25 2.44 13.70
N GLU A 44 -1.04 1.84 14.57
CA GLU A 44 -1.67 2.54 15.69
C GLU A 44 -0.62 3.05 16.67
N LYS A 45 0.38 2.24 16.97
CA LYS A 45 1.50 2.62 17.83
C LYS A 45 2.28 3.82 17.26
N LYS A 46 2.37 3.90 15.93
CA LYS A 46 3.00 5.02 15.24
C LYS A 46 2.06 6.21 15.05
N ALA A 47 0.82 6.10 15.51
CA ALA A 47 -0.24 7.12 15.37
C ALA A 47 -0.57 7.45 13.91
N LEU A 48 -0.48 6.46 13.02
CA LEU A 48 -0.74 6.64 11.60
C LEU A 48 -2.18 6.30 11.20
N ILE A 49 -2.90 5.58 12.06
CA ILE A 49 -4.30 5.24 11.86
C ILE A 49 -5.12 5.58 13.09
N VAL A 50 -6.42 5.73 12.89
CA VAL A 50 -7.40 5.99 13.93
C VAL A 50 -8.48 4.92 13.86
N ARG A 51 -8.78 4.31 15.01
CA ARG A 51 -9.91 3.39 15.13
C ARG A 51 -11.12 4.14 15.67
N SER A 52 -12.26 3.87 15.10
CA SER A 52 -13.51 4.43 15.61
C SER A 52 -14.65 3.43 15.45
N PRO A 53 -15.67 3.48 16.32
CA PRO A 53 -16.83 2.62 16.15
C PRO A 53 -17.56 2.97 14.85
N SER A 54 -18.17 1.95 14.23
CA SER A 54 -18.96 2.17 13.03
C SER A 54 -20.16 3.03 13.31
N SER A 55 -20.49 3.91 12.38
CA SER A 55 -21.62 4.82 12.49
C SER A 55 -22.99 4.12 12.46
N ASP A 56 -23.05 2.86 12.02
CA ASP A 56 -24.29 2.11 11.97
C ASP A 56 -24.65 1.38 13.28
N GLY A 57 -23.82 1.51 14.31
CA GLY A 57 -24.10 1.00 15.63
C GLY A 57 -24.02 -0.53 15.79
N ASN A 58 -23.45 -1.25 14.83
CA ASN A 58 -23.34 -2.70 14.87
C ASN A 58 -22.16 -3.22 15.69
N GLY A 59 -21.45 -2.35 16.39
CA GLY A 59 -20.28 -2.72 17.22
C GLY A 59 -19.00 -2.95 16.43
N MET A 60 -19.01 -2.79 15.12
CA MET A 60 -17.79 -2.93 14.30
C MET A 60 -16.89 -1.71 14.45
N VAL A 61 -15.59 -1.95 14.33
CA VAL A 61 -14.57 -0.91 14.37
C VAL A 61 -14.15 -0.61 12.93
N THR A 62 -14.05 0.67 12.60
CA THR A 62 -13.53 1.11 11.31
C THR A 62 -12.20 1.82 11.49
N ILE A 63 -11.40 1.76 10.44
CA ILE A 63 -10.07 2.32 10.40
C ILE A 63 -10.04 3.48 9.42
N ARG A 64 -9.40 4.57 9.82
CA ARG A 64 -9.12 5.73 8.98
C ARG A 64 -7.66 6.12 9.13
N LEU A 65 -7.11 6.81 8.15
CA LEU A 65 -5.79 7.40 8.29
C LEU A 65 -5.86 8.61 9.23
N SER A 66 -4.82 8.77 10.05
CA SER A 66 -4.56 10.03 10.70
C SER A 66 -3.92 11.00 9.71
N GLN A 67 -3.80 12.27 10.08
CA GLN A 67 -3.06 13.23 9.26
C GLN A 67 -1.63 12.79 9.04
N ALA A 68 -0.97 12.27 10.08
CA ALA A 68 0.39 11.75 9.98
C ALA A 68 0.45 10.55 9.03
N GLY A 69 -0.58 9.69 9.03
CA GLY A 69 -0.67 8.56 8.11
C GLY A 69 -0.78 9.01 6.66
N GLU A 70 -1.58 10.03 6.40
CA GLU A 70 -1.70 10.59 5.05
C GLU A 70 -0.38 11.17 4.55
N GLU A 71 0.33 11.91 5.40
CA GLU A 71 1.62 12.51 5.05
C GLU A 71 2.68 11.45 4.75
N ILE A 72 2.75 10.41 5.58
CA ILE A 72 3.71 9.32 5.37
C ILE A 72 3.41 8.57 4.09
N LEU A 73 2.14 8.35 3.78
CA LEU A 73 1.76 7.63 2.57
C LEU A 73 2.10 8.45 1.31
N ILE A 74 1.87 9.76 1.33
CA ILE A 74 2.25 10.66 0.24
C ILE A 74 3.77 10.58 0.01
N ASN A 75 4.56 10.64 1.07
CA ASN A 75 6.01 10.52 0.98
C ASN A 75 6.45 9.17 0.44
N TYR A 76 5.76 8.10 0.83
CA TYR A 76 6.04 6.76 0.32
C TYR A 76 5.79 6.68 -1.18
N TYR A 77 4.68 7.22 -1.67
CA TYR A 77 4.38 7.25 -3.10
C TYR A 77 5.42 8.06 -3.87
N ALA A 78 5.82 9.22 -3.36
CA ALA A 78 6.82 10.06 -4.00
C ALA A 78 8.17 9.33 -4.12
N TYR A 79 8.57 8.61 -3.08
CA TYR A 79 9.79 7.81 -3.08
C TYR A 79 9.70 6.67 -4.09
N ARG A 80 8.57 5.97 -4.13
CA ARG A 80 8.32 4.88 -5.08
C ARG A 80 8.39 5.40 -6.52
N ASP A 81 7.74 6.52 -6.80
CA ASP A 81 7.74 7.14 -8.12
C ASP A 81 9.14 7.56 -8.56
N CYS A 82 9.93 8.09 -7.65
CA CYS A 82 11.33 8.46 -7.92
C CYS A 82 12.14 7.23 -8.33
N ARG A 83 11.95 6.09 -7.64
CA ARG A 83 12.64 4.84 -8.00
C ARG A 83 12.18 4.33 -9.36
N LEU A 84 10.89 4.38 -9.65
CA LEU A 84 10.34 3.98 -10.95
C LEU A 84 10.89 4.84 -12.09
N ARG A 85 11.01 6.14 -11.88
CA ARG A 85 11.59 7.04 -12.89
C ARG A 85 13.02 6.67 -13.24
N LYS A 86 13.81 6.25 -12.25
CA LYS A 86 15.18 5.80 -12.50
C LYS A 86 15.20 4.53 -13.34
N VAL A 87 14.31 3.59 -13.07
CA VAL A 87 14.20 2.35 -13.87
C VAL A 87 13.79 2.67 -15.30
N ILE A 88 12.80 3.53 -15.48
CA ILE A 88 12.33 3.96 -16.81
C ILE A 88 13.44 4.65 -17.58
N ALA A 89 14.18 5.55 -16.94
CA ALA A 89 15.29 6.25 -17.58
C ALA A 89 16.38 5.29 -18.03
N ALA A 90 16.71 4.29 -17.20
CA ALA A 90 17.68 3.26 -17.56
C ALA A 90 17.21 2.44 -18.77
N ALA A 91 15.93 2.10 -18.82
CA ALA A 91 15.34 1.36 -19.94
C ALA A 91 15.38 2.19 -21.23
N GLN A 92 15.10 3.50 -21.15
CA GLN A 92 15.11 4.41 -22.31
C GLN A 92 16.51 4.61 -22.89
N ALA A 93 17.55 4.40 -22.09
CA ALA A 93 18.94 4.49 -22.55
C ALA A 93 19.39 3.25 -23.34
N LEU A 94 18.59 2.18 -23.37
CA LEU A 94 18.91 0.97 -24.11
C LEU A 94 18.58 1.11 -25.59
N PRO A 95 19.27 0.32 -26.48
CA PRO A 95 18.89 0.25 -27.90
C PRO A 95 17.42 -0.17 -28.03
N PRO A 96 16.72 0.27 -29.12
CA PRO A 96 15.28 0.00 -29.24
C PRO A 96 14.93 -1.50 -29.18
N GLU A 97 15.75 -2.37 -29.75
CA GLU A 97 15.51 -3.81 -29.73
C GLU A 97 15.64 -4.42 -28.33
N SER A 98 16.53 -3.86 -27.50
CA SER A 98 16.67 -4.28 -26.09
C SER A 98 15.60 -3.68 -25.21
N ALA A 99 15.17 -2.46 -25.51
CA ALA A 99 14.12 -1.78 -24.76
C ALA A 99 12.80 -2.54 -24.81
N ALA A 100 12.45 -3.10 -25.97
CA ALA A 100 11.24 -3.89 -26.11
C ALA A 100 11.23 -5.13 -25.22
N ALA A 101 12.37 -5.83 -25.15
CA ALA A 101 12.51 -7.00 -24.27
C ALA A 101 12.40 -6.63 -22.79
N VAL A 102 12.99 -5.50 -22.39
CA VAL A 102 12.92 -5.02 -21.01
C VAL A 102 11.48 -4.65 -20.63
N LEU A 103 10.75 -3.98 -21.55
CA LEU A 103 9.35 -3.64 -21.31
C LEU A 103 8.48 -4.88 -21.11
N GLN A 104 8.70 -5.92 -21.92
CA GLN A 104 7.98 -7.19 -21.76
C GLN A 104 8.24 -7.81 -20.39
N MET A 105 9.49 -7.78 -19.94
CA MET A 105 9.86 -8.31 -18.63
C MET A 105 9.20 -7.50 -17.50
N LEU A 106 9.18 -6.18 -17.60
CA LEU A 106 8.54 -5.32 -16.61
C LEU A 106 7.03 -5.55 -16.55
N GLU A 107 6.37 -5.73 -17.70
CA GLU A 107 4.94 -6.04 -17.76
C GLU A 107 4.64 -7.38 -17.09
N ALA A 108 5.44 -8.41 -17.37
CA ALA A 108 5.28 -9.71 -16.75
C ALA A 108 5.49 -9.64 -15.22
N PHE A 109 6.45 -8.84 -14.78
CA PHE A 109 6.71 -8.63 -13.36
C PHE A 109 5.53 -7.93 -12.68
N GLU A 110 4.98 -6.93 -13.32
CA GLU A 110 3.81 -6.21 -12.81
C GLU A 110 2.61 -7.13 -12.68
N GLU A 111 2.33 -7.95 -13.69
CA GLU A 111 1.26 -8.95 -13.64
C GLU A 111 1.46 -9.95 -12.49
N ALA A 112 2.69 -10.39 -12.29
CA ALA A 112 2.99 -11.32 -11.19
C ALA A 112 2.73 -10.68 -9.82
N LEU A 113 3.02 -9.38 -9.67
CA LEU A 113 2.76 -8.65 -8.42
C LEU A 113 1.27 -8.45 -8.17
N ASP A 114 0.48 -8.25 -9.22
CA ASP A 114 -0.96 -8.04 -9.11
C ASP A 114 -1.71 -9.28 -8.64
N GLN A 115 -1.07 -10.44 -8.67
CA GLN A 115 -1.67 -11.71 -8.22
C GLN A 115 -1.51 -11.96 -6.72
N TYR A 116 -0.87 -11.08 -6.00
CA TYR A 116 -0.68 -11.20 -4.55
C TYR A 116 -1.70 -10.41 -3.76
#